data_f7eaf027e4b0afe91f16b6192e063444
#
_entry.id   f7eaf027e4b0afe91f16b6192e063444
#
_cell.length_a   1.000
_cell.length_b   1.000
_cell.length_c   1.000
_cell.angle_alpha   90.00
_cell.angle_beta   90.00
_cell.angle_gamma   90.00
#
_symmetry.space_group_name_H-M   'P 1'
#
loop_
_entity.id
_entity.type
_entity.pdbx_description
1 polymer ?
#
loop_
_entity_poly.entity_id
_entity_poly.type
_entity_poly.pdbx_seq_one_letter_code
_entity_poly.pdbx_strand_id
1 'polypeptide(L)'
;MTSMRAKMKINFIDKRYEGFETLYFNPVSKSGSYPQDGSDENNTYAKFSPSGMLTLTIANPALLNKFNIGEEYYLDFTLAKSAD
;
A
#
# COMPACT_ATOMS: atom_id res chain seq x y z
N MET A 1 -14.22 -5.23 16.38
CA MET A 1 -12.86 -5.44 15.91
C MET A 1 -12.41 -4.28 15.05
N THR A 2 -11.21 -3.78 15.30
CA THR A 2 -10.67 -2.67 14.54
C THR A 2 -10.05 -3.18 13.24
N SER A 3 -10.34 -2.51 12.15
CA SER A 3 -9.72 -2.81 10.88
C SER A 3 -8.93 -1.61 10.42
N MET A 4 -7.92 -1.86 9.62
CA MET A 4 -7.09 -0.81 9.10
C MET A 4 -6.96 -0.96 7.59
N ARG A 5 -7.15 0.14 6.90
CA ARG A 5 -6.92 0.20 5.46
C ARG A 5 -5.93 1.31 5.19
N ALA A 6 -4.89 1.00 4.45
CA ALA A 6 -3.91 1.98 4.04
C ALA A 6 -4.00 2.16 2.53
N LYS A 7 -3.99 3.40 2.08
CA LYS A 7 -3.90 3.70 0.66
C LYS A 7 -2.43 3.95 0.36
N MET A 8 -1.87 3.18 -0.54
CA MET A 8 -0.45 3.25 -0.86
C MET A 8 -0.26 3.47 -2.35
N LYS A 9 0.80 4.19 -2.69
CA LYS A 9 1.12 4.50 -4.07
C LYS A 9 2.47 3.89 -4.40
N ILE A 10 2.58 3.27 -5.56
CA ILE A 10 3.85 2.73 -6.02
C ILE A 10 4.71 3.89 -6.52
N ASN A 11 5.84 4.09 -5.86
CA ASN A 11 6.77 5.15 -6.23
C ASN A 11 7.96 4.65 -7.02
N PHE A 12 8.26 3.37 -6.92
CA PHE A 12 9.42 2.81 -7.60
C PHE A 12 9.24 1.31 -7.76
N ILE A 13 9.71 0.78 -8.87
CA ILE A 13 9.71 -0.66 -9.11
C ILE A 13 11.12 -1.04 -9.52
N ASP A 14 11.73 -1.94 -8.75
CA ASP A 14 13.07 -2.42 -9.02
C ASP A 14 12.98 -3.69 -9.84
N LYS A 15 13.47 -3.65 -11.06
CA LYS A 15 13.43 -4.79 -11.96
C LYS A 15 14.82 -5.26 -12.38
N ARG A 16 15.82 -5.04 -11.52
CA ARG A 16 17.19 -5.38 -11.87
C ARG A 16 17.41 -6.86 -12.13
N TYR A 17 16.61 -7.70 -11.49
CA TYR A 17 16.79 -9.14 -11.63
C TYR A 17 15.65 -9.73 -12.44
N GLU A 18 15.99 -10.52 -13.43
CA GLU A 18 14.99 -11.19 -14.25
C GLU A 18 14.16 -12.13 -13.39
N GLY A 19 12.86 -12.13 -13.58
CA GLY A 19 11.96 -12.98 -12.83
C GLY A 19 11.54 -12.43 -11.49
N PHE A 20 12.06 -11.26 -11.10
CA PHE A 20 11.71 -10.62 -9.85
C PHE A 20 11.43 -9.15 -10.07
N GLU A 21 10.50 -8.61 -9.31
CA GLU A 21 10.37 -7.16 -9.24
C GLU A 21 10.00 -6.79 -7.81
N THR A 22 10.56 -5.70 -7.32
CA THR A 22 10.27 -5.22 -5.99
C THR A 22 9.50 -3.92 -6.10
N LEU A 23 8.32 -3.91 -5.52
CA LEU A 23 7.45 -2.74 -5.53
C LEU A 23 7.70 -1.96 -4.25
N TYR A 24 7.87 -0.64 -4.40
CA TYR A 24 8.08 0.25 -3.26
C TYR A 24 6.86 1.16 -3.16
N PHE A 25 6.17 1.07 -2.05
CA PHE A 25 4.95 1.83 -1.80
C PHE A 25 5.16 2.85 -0.70
N ASN A 26 4.52 4.00 -0.83
CA ASN A 26 4.47 4.98 0.24
C ASN A 26 3.02 5.34 0.51
N PRO A 27 2.70 5.71 1.75
CA PRO A 27 1.33 6.06 2.09
C PRO A 27 0.85 7.29 1.33
N VAL A 28 -0.42 7.30 1.02
CA VAL A 28 -1.05 8.42 0.33
C VAL A 28 -2.16 8.93 1.21
N SER A 29 -2.27 10.24 1.31
CA SER A 29 -3.39 10.83 2.00
C SER A 29 -4.27 11.54 0.97
N LYS A 30 -5.45 11.93 1.40
CA LYS A 30 -6.36 12.64 0.55
C LYS A 30 -5.74 13.96 0.11
N SER A 31 -5.94 14.31 -1.14
CA SER A 31 -5.48 15.61 -1.63
C SER A 31 -6.18 16.72 -0.89
N GLY A 32 -5.44 17.76 -0.57
CA GLY A 32 -5.99 18.92 0.12
C GLY A 32 -5.92 18.76 1.62
N SER A 33 -6.72 19.55 2.31
CA SER A 33 -6.70 19.56 3.77
C SER A 33 -7.41 18.35 4.33
N TYR A 34 -6.91 17.86 5.45
CA TYR A 34 -7.62 16.83 6.19
C TYR A 34 -8.88 17.42 6.80
N PRO A 35 -9.95 16.62 6.94
CA PRO A 35 -11.07 17.03 7.75
C PRO A 35 -10.64 17.25 9.19
N GLN A 36 -11.47 17.98 9.94
CA GLN A 36 -11.14 18.29 11.33
C GLN A 36 -10.94 17.03 12.17
N ASP A 37 -11.63 15.97 11.86
CA ASP A 37 -11.49 14.71 12.61
C ASP A 37 -10.30 13.88 12.18
N GLY A 38 -9.50 14.39 11.24
CA GLY A 38 -8.32 13.69 10.80
C GLY A 38 -8.57 12.53 9.87
N SER A 39 -9.81 12.32 9.45
CA SER A 39 -10.13 11.18 8.61
C SER A 39 -9.74 11.44 7.16
N ASP A 40 -9.55 10.36 6.45
CA ASP A 40 -9.30 10.40 5.01
C ASP A 40 -10.15 9.28 4.45
N GLU A 41 -10.84 9.50 3.36
CA GLU A 41 -11.87 8.59 2.86
C GLU A 41 -11.48 7.13 3.14
N ASN A 42 -11.55 6.17 2.62
CA ASN A 42 -11.31 4.78 3.02
C ASN A 42 -9.87 4.47 3.45
N ASN A 43 -9.18 5.44 4.01
CA ASN A 43 -7.79 5.28 4.38
C ASN A 43 -7.61 5.55 5.88
N THR A 44 -8.02 4.58 6.69
CA THR A 44 -7.95 4.76 8.15
C THR A 44 -6.52 4.91 8.64
N TYR A 45 -5.57 4.31 7.93
CA TYR A 45 -4.16 4.43 8.30
C TYR A 45 -3.68 5.88 8.28
N ALA A 46 -4.16 6.66 7.33
CA ALA A 46 -3.65 8.02 7.13
C ALA A 46 -4.30 9.05 8.04
N LYS A 47 -5.16 8.62 8.95
CA LYS A 47 -5.78 9.57 9.85
C LYS A 47 -4.70 10.29 10.63
N PHE A 48 -4.71 11.60 10.57
CA PHE A 48 -3.78 12.54 11.18
C PHE A 48 -2.41 12.58 10.50
N SER A 49 -1.66 11.52 10.48
CA SER A 49 -0.27 11.60 10.03
C SER A 49 0.19 10.32 9.36
N PRO A 50 -0.01 10.19 8.06
CA PRO A 50 0.48 8.99 7.40
C PRO A 50 2.00 9.00 7.26
N SER A 51 2.61 7.91 7.60
CA SER A 51 4.06 7.78 7.50
C SER A 51 4.41 6.30 7.45
N GLY A 52 5.26 5.93 6.52
CA GLY A 52 5.65 4.53 6.44
C GLY A 52 6.13 4.17 5.06
N MET A 53 6.36 2.89 4.88
CA MET A 53 6.82 2.36 3.61
C MET A 53 6.51 0.88 3.58
N LEU A 54 6.16 0.39 2.40
CA LEU A 54 5.96 -1.04 2.19
C LEU A 54 6.77 -1.45 0.98
N THR A 55 7.48 -2.58 1.09
CA THR A 55 8.15 -3.15 -0.06
C THR A 55 7.71 -4.60 -0.22
N LEU A 56 7.44 -4.98 -1.45
CA LEU A 56 7.05 -6.35 -1.76
C LEU A 56 7.84 -6.81 -2.96
N THR A 57 8.49 -7.95 -2.83
CA THR A 57 9.18 -8.57 -3.96
C THR A 57 8.26 -9.63 -4.55
N ILE A 58 8.04 -9.53 -5.83
CA ILE A 58 7.15 -10.42 -6.55
C ILE A 58 7.98 -11.32 -7.45
N ALA A 59 7.74 -12.61 -7.37
CA ALA A 59 8.37 -13.58 -8.25
C ALA A 59 7.34 -14.44 -8.97
N ASN A 60 6.08 -14.30 -8.63
CA ASN A 60 5.02 -15.07 -9.27
C ASN A 60 4.83 -14.56 -10.71
N PRO A 61 5.09 -15.40 -11.73
CA PRO A 61 4.99 -14.93 -13.11
C PRO A 61 3.63 -14.34 -13.46
N ALA A 62 2.58 -14.78 -12.80
CA ALA A 62 1.24 -14.27 -13.08
C ALA A 62 1.09 -12.81 -12.64
N LEU A 63 1.97 -12.33 -11.79
CA LEU A 63 1.88 -10.98 -11.25
C LEU A 63 2.95 -10.04 -11.80
N LEU A 64 3.96 -10.57 -12.47
CA LEU A 64 5.03 -9.73 -13.00
C LEU A 64 4.48 -8.80 -14.08
N ASN A 65 5.00 -7.59 -14.11
CA ASN A 65 4.64 -6.57 -15.11
C ASN A 65 3.17 -6.17 -15.06
N LYS A 66 2.51 -6.39 -13.93
CA LYS A 66 1.11 -6.00 -13.76
C LYS A 66 0.95 -4.69 -13.02
N PHE A 67 2.02 -4.19 -12.42
CA PHE A 67 1.97 -2.99 -11.59
C PHE A 67 2.77 -1.88 -12.23
N ASN A 68 2.32 -0.65 -12.06
CA ASN A 68 2.98 0.51 -12.67
C ASN A 68 3.21 1.58 -11.63
N ILE A 69 4.31 2.31 -11.80
CA ILE A 69 4.62 3.46 -10.95
C ILE A 69 3.47 4.45 -11.03
N GLY A 70 3.05 4.95 -9.89
CA GLY A 70 1.96 5.92 -9.82
C GLY A 70 0.61 5.33 -9.48
N GLU A 71 0.47 4.02 -9.60
CA GLU A 71 -0.79 3.37 -9.25
C GLU A 71 -0.97 3.36 -7.75
N GLU A 72 -2.20 3.52 -7.31
CA GLU A 72 -2.56 3.52 -5.90
C GLU A 72 -3.40 2.31 -5.58
N TYR A 73 -3.14 1.72 -4.43
CA TYR A 73 -3.83 0.52 -4.00
C TYR A 73 -4.25 0.65 -2.56
N TYR A 74 -5.34 -0.01 -2.21
CA TYR A 74 -5.75 -0.16 -0.83
C TYR A 74 -5.12 -1.42 -0.27
N LEU A 75 -4.53 -1.30 0.89
CA LEU A 75 -4.02 -2.44 1.64
C LEU A 75 -4.91 -2.61 2.85
N ASP A 76 -5.60 -3.73 2.89
CA ASP A 76 -6.52 -4.03 3.98
C ASP A 76 -5.90 -5.05 4.91
N PHE A 77 -5.94 -4.74 6.19
CA PHE A 77 -5.36 -5.60 7.21
C PHE A 77 -6.46 -6.37 7.90
N THR A 78 -6.39 -7.67 7.80
CA THR A 78 -7.35 -8.56 8.44
C THR A 78 -6.55 -9.54 9.27
N LEU A 79 -6.96 -9.71 10.51
CA LEU A 79 -6.26 -10.65 11.39
C LEU A 79 -6.35 -12.04 10.79
N ALA A 80 -5.21 -12.66 10.57
CA ALA A 80 -5.17 -13.99 10.04
C ALA A 80 -5.47 -14.99 11.17
N LYS A 81 -6.28 -15.96 10.87
CA LYS A 81 -6.52 -17.01 11.85
C LYS A 81 -5.25 -17.81 12.01
N SER A 82 -5.02 -18.24 13.25
CA SER A 82 -3.91 -19.15 13.45
C SER A 82 -4.12 -20.37 12.62
N ALA A 83 -3.04 -20.83 12.05
CA ALA A 83 -3.10 -22.06 11.32
C ALA A 83 -3.15 -23.16 12.33
N ASP A 84 -3.99 -23.74 12.57
CA ASP A 84 -4.01 -24.72 13.60
C ASP A 84 -3.93 -26.11 13.08
#